data_d96c3792e26c485646f68cedccbb2827
#
_entry.id   d96c3792e26c485646f68cedccbb2827
#
_cell.length_a   1.000
_cell.length_b   1.000
_cell.length_c   1.000
_cell.angle_alpha   90.00
_cell.angle_beta   90.00
_cell.angle_gamma   90.00
#
_symmetry.space_group_name_H-M   'P 1'
#
loop_
_entity.id
_entity.type
_entity.pdbx_description
1 polymer ?
#
loop_
_entity_poly.entity_id
_entity_poly.type
_entity_poly.pdbx_seq_one_letter_code
_entity_poly.pdbx_strand_id
1 'polypeptide(L)'
;MGYKQDFIEFMVRSGVLTFGNFTTKSGRKTPYFINTGNYKNGYQAAKLGEFYAACIEEHLSGKVDALFGPAYKGIPLAVSTATALYNCYGVNVNYCFNRKEAKDHGEGGVMVGYRLQDGDRVVITEDVITAGTAIRECLPILQSAAKVAIAGLVVSVDRMEKGTGEKSAIEEVYEAYGIRAYPIVTVREVISHLHNRPVDGIVYINDEMKARMEEYLSMYGV
;
A
#
# COMPACT_ATOMS: atom_id res chain seq x y z
N MET A 1 -11.64 -15.50 -10.46
CA MET A 1 -11.08 -15.06 -9.15
C MET A 1 -11.24 -13.56 -9.08
N GLY A 2 -11.41 -12.99 -7.89
CA GLY A 2 -11.39 -11.53 -7.74
C GLY A 2 -9.95 -11.01 -7.69
N TYR A 3 -9.74 -9.73 -7.99
CA TYR A 3 -8.39 -9.13 -8.02
C TYR A 3 -7.62 -9.29 -6.70
N LYS A 4 -8.30 -9.37 -5.56
CA LYS A 4 -7.68 -9.60 -4.25
C LYS A 4 -6.98 -10.95 -4.15
N GLN A 5 -7.63 -12.02 -4.63
CA GLN A 5 -7.06 -13.36 -4.65
C GLN A 5 -5.87 -13.43 -5.60
N ASP A 6 -6.01 -12.83 -6.78
CA ASP A 6 -4.92 -12.74 -7.76
C ASP A 6 -3.74 -11.93 -7.21
N PHE A 7 -3.98 -10.89 -6.42
CA PHE A 7 -2.94 -10.11 -5.75
C PHE A 7 -2.20 -10.94 -4.69
N ILE A 8 -2.91 -11.74 -3.88
CA ILE A 8 -2.28 -12.62 -2.89
C ILE A 8 -1.32 -13.59 -3.57
N GLU A 9 -1.78 -14.28 -4.64
CA GLU A 9 -0.94 -15.21 -5.39
C GLU A 9 0.24 -14.49 -6.08
N PHE A 10 0.01 -13.28 -6.61
CA PHE A 10 1.07 -12.46 -7.19
C PHE A 10 2.16 -12.09 -6.17
N MET A 11 1.79 -11.74 -4.93
CA MET A 11 2.76 -11.47 -3.86
C MET A 11 3.63 -12.68 -3.56
N VAL A 12 3.02 -13.86 -3.49
CA VAL A 12 3.74 -15.11 -3.23
C VAL A 12 4.67 -15.47 -4.39
N ARG A 13 4.19 -15.44 -5.64
CA ARG A 13 4.99 -15.69 -6.85
C ARG A 13 6.15 -14.72 -7.00
N SER A 14 5.97 -13.49 -6.55
CA SER A 14 7.01 -12.46 -6.58
C SER A 14 8.01 -12.57 -5.43
N GLY A 15 7.82 -13.50 -4.49
CA GLY A 15 8.63 -13.62 -3.27
C GLY A 15 8.53 -12.39 -2.35
N VAL A 16 7.47 -11.61 -2.50
CA VAL A 16 7.16 -10.45 -1.65
C VAL A 16 6.54 -10.89 -0.34
N LEU A 17 5.62 -11.85 -0.40
CA LEU A 17 5.02 -12.49 0.76
C LEU A 17 5.66 -13.86 0.96
N THR A 18 6.30 -14.04 2.11
CA THR A 18 7.01 -15.27 2.48
C THR A 18 6.60 -15.73 3.87
N PHE A 19 6.70 -17.04 4.12
CA PHE A 19 6.30 -17.69 5.38
C PHE A 19 7.48 -18.41 6.01
N GLY A 20 7.60 -18.37 7.33
CA GLY A 20 8.74 -18.97 8.04
C GLY A 20 8.93 -18.38 9.44
N ASN A 21 10.19 -18.23 9.85
CA ASN A 21 10.57 -17.62 11.11
C ASN A 21 11.31 -16.34 10.84
N PHE A 22 10.67 -15.21 11.10
CA PHE A 22 11.27 -13.89 10.90
C PHE A 22 11.29 -13.11 12.20
N THR A 23 12.18 -12.11 12.26
CA THR A 23 12.21 -11.15 13.35
C THR A 23 12.05 -9.75 12.75
N THR A 24 11.06 -9.00 13.19
CA THR A 24 10.82 -7.62 12.76
C THR A 24 11.88 -6.69 13.35
N LYS A 25 11.94 -5.44 12.84
CA LYS A 25 12.84 -4.40 13.41
C LYS A 25 12.53 -4.10 14.88
N SER A 26 11.28 -4.30 15.32
CA SER A 26 10.86 -4.16 16.73
C SER A 26 11.20 -5.35 17.61
N GLY A 27 11.85 -6.40 17.06
CA GLY A 27 12.19 -7.64 17.79
C GLY A 27 11.07 -8.66 17.86
N ARG A 28 9.87 -8.40 17.33
CA ARG A 28 8.76 -9.37 17.30
C ARG A 28 9.11 -10.53 16.37
N LYS A 29 8.89 -11.74 16.82
CA LYS A 29 8.97 -12.95 15.98
C LYS A 29 7.66 -13.08 15.22
N THR A 30 7.74 -13.17 13.88
CA THR A 30 6.56 -13.25 13.00
C THR A 30 6.66 -14.45 12.07
N PRO A 31 5.54 -15.18 11.83
CA PRO A 31 5.54 -16.33 10.93
C PRO A 31 5.47 -15.98 9.45
N TYR A 32 5.37 -14.70 9.09
CA TYR A 32 5.34 -14.23 7.72
C TYR A 32 6.10 -12.92 7.56
N PHE A 33 6.55 -12.64 6.35
CA PHE A 33 7.27 -11.41 6.04
C PHE A 33 6.81 -10.84 4.70
N ILE A 34 6.64 -9.52 4.63
CA ILE A 34 6.28 -8.78 3.42
C ILE A 34 7.46 -7.88 3.05
N ASN A 35 8.10 -8.18 1.91
CA ASN A 35 9.20 -7.38 1.38
C ASN A 35 8.87 -6.85 -0.01
N THR A 36 8.28 -5.69 -0.09
CA THR A 36 7.91 -5.01 -1.35
C THR A 36 9.12 -4.64 -2.21
N GLY A 37 10.34 -4.61 -1.64
CA GLY A 37 11.59 -4.46 -2.40
C GLY A 37 11.88 -5.63 -3.36
N ASN A 38 11.11 -6.72 -3.29
CA ASN A 38 11.20 -7.84 -4.23
C ASN A 38 10.43 -7.63 -5.54
N TYR A 39 9.67 -6.56 -5.68
CA TYR A 39 9.18 -6.13 -6.99
C TYR A 39 10.33 -5.44 -7.76
N LYS A 40 10.90 -6.13 -8.78
CA LYS A 40 12.19 -5.77 -9.40
C LYS A 40 12.14 -5.61 -10.91
N ASN A 41 11.01 -5.92 -11.55
CA ASN A 41 10.93 -5.91 -13.01
C ASN A 41 9.64 -5.27 -13.52
N GLY A 42 9.60 -5.00 -14.83
CA GLY A 42 8.48 -4.31 -15.48
C GLY A 42 7.15 -5.04 -15.37
N TYR A 43 7.15 -6.38 -15.46
CA TYR A 43 5.93 -7.18 -15.28
C TYR A 43 5.36 -6.98 -13.87
N GLN A 44 6.21 -7.06 -12.86
CA GLN A 44 5.78 -6.87 -11.47
C GLN A 44 5.28 -5.45 -11.21
N ALA A 45 5.96 -4.44 -11.75
CA ALA A 45 5.54 -3.05 -11.62
C ALA A 45 4.18 -2.80 -12.31
N ALA A 46 3.97 -3.34 -13.53
CA ALA A 46 2.72 -3.23 -14.26
C ALA A 46 1.57 -3.90 -13.50
N LYS A 47 1.77 -5.16 -13.06
CA LYS A 47 0.75 -5.90 -12.30
C LYS A 47 0.41 -5.23 -10.96
N LEU A 48 1.41 -4.72 -10.25
CA LEU A 48 1.19 -3.98 -9.02
C LEU A 48 0.32 -2.75 -9.26
N GLY A 49 0.60 -1.98 -10.32
CA GLY A 49 -0.23 -0.86 -10.74
C GLY A 49 -1.68 -1.25 -11.03
N GLU A 50 -1.90 -2.39 -11.71
CA GLU A 50 -3.24 -2.91 -12.00
C GLU A 50 -4.02 -3.23 -10.69
N PHE A 51 -3.38 -3.81 -9.68
CA PHE A 51 -4.03 -4.12 -8.39
C PHE A 51 -4.37 -2.86 -7.60
N TYR A 52 -3.49 -1.86 -7.59
CA TYR A 52 -3.78 -0.57 -6.98
C TYR A 52 -4.92 0.16 -7.71
N ALA A 53 -4.91 0.14 -9.04
CA ALA A 53 -5.96 0.71 -9.86
C ALA A 53 -7.32 0.04 -9.60
N ALA A 54 -7.36 -1.29 -9.49
CA ALA A 54 -8.58 -2.03 -9.18
C ALA A 54 -9.14 -1.63 -7.79
N CYS A 55 -8.27 -1.48 -6.78
CA CYS A 55 -8.65 -1.02 -5.46
C CYS A 55 -9.22 0.42 -5.48
N ILE A 56 -8.61 1.31 -6.26
CA ILE A 56 -9.10 2.69 -6.43
C ILE A 56 -10.46 2.69 -7.13
N GLU A 57 -10.64 1.92 -8.18
CA GLU A 57 -11.93 1.83 -8.88
C GLU A 57 -13.03 1.24 -7.99
N GLU A 58 -12.73 0.24 -7.17
CA GLU A 58 -13.72 -0.33 -6.25
C GLU A 58 -14.20 0.67 -5.20
N HIS A 59 -13.29 1.50 -4.66
CA HIS A 59 -13.60 2.31 -3.47
C HIS A 59 -13.71 3.81 -3.74
N LEU A 60 -13.06 4.31 -4.77
CA LEU A 60 -12.84 5.74 -5.02
C LEU A 60 -13.15 6.17 -6.45
N SER A 61 -13.86 5.35 -7.25
CA SER A 61 -14.20 5.67 -8.63
C SER A 61 -14.84 7.05 -8.76
N GLY A 62 -14.33 7.86 -9.70
CA GLY A 62 -14.76 9.23 -9.94
C GLY A 62 -14.45 10.24 -8.82
N LYS A 63 -13.61 9.86 -7.82
CA LYS A 63 -13.27 10.71 -6.66
C LYS A 63 -11.78 11.01 -6.57
N VAL A 64 -11.03 10.86 -7.65
CA VAL A 64 -9.57 11.02 -7.68
C VAL A 64 -9.17 11.97 -8.81
N ASP A 65 -8.47 13.04 -8.46
CA ASP A 65 -7.93 14.02 -9.40
C ASP A 65 -6.40 13.82 -9.58
N ALA A 66 -5.73 13.40 -8.50
CA ALA A 66 -4.30 13.11 -8.53
C ALA A 66 -3.90 11.97 -7.58
N LEU A 67 -2.87 11.21 -7.98
CA LEU A 67 -2.17 10.27 -7.12
C LEU A 67 -0.91 10.92 -6.56
N PHE A 68 -0.65 10.69 -5.28
CA PHE A 68 0.59 11.11 -4.64
C PHE A 68 1.38 9.90 -4.16
N GLY A 69 2.63 9.80 -4.60
CA GLY A 69 3.56 8.75 -4.19
C GLY A 69 4.66 9.28 -3.26
N PRO A 70 4.61 9.03 -1.95
CA PRO A 70 5.69 9.42 -1.04
C PRO A 70 7.04 8.82 -1.44
N ALA A 71 8.09 9.63 -1.42
CA ALA A 71 9.43 9.16 -1.77
C ALA A 71 9.97 8.17 -0.71
N TYR A 72 10.53 7.00 -1.12
CA TYR A 72 10.83 6.71 -2.52
C TYR A 72 9.92 5.61 -3.12
N LYS A 73 9.38 4.69 -2.32
CA LYS A 73 8.62 3.53 -2.79
C LYS A 73 7.25 3.90 -3.37
N GLY A 74 6.63 4.96 -2.86
CA GLY A 74 5.37 5.46 -3.39
C GLY A 74 5.48 6.01 -4.82
N ILE A 75 6.67 6.46 -5.25
CA ILE A 75 6.87 7.01 -6.59
C ILE A 75 6.50 6.00 -7.68
N PRO A 76 7.15 4.82 -7.76
CA PRO A 76 6.77 3.82 -8.76
C PRO A 76 5.32 3.33 -8.60
N LEU A 77 4.78 3.30 -7.39
CA LEU A 77 3.37 2.96 -7.16
C LEU A 77 2.43 3.98 -7.82
N ALA A 78 2.62 5.28 -7.55
CA ALA A 78 1.78 6.31 -8.14
C ALA A 78 1.84 6.29 -9.68
N VAL A 79 3.03 6.16 -10.26
CA VAL A 79 3.22 6.13 -11.72
C VAL A 79 2.57 4.89 -12.34
N SER A 80 2.84 3.69 -11.81
CA SER A 80 2.28 2.45 -12.35
C SER A 80 0.75 2.39 -12.17
N THR A 81 0.24 2.91 -11.04
CA THR A 81 -1.21 2.99 -10.79
C THR A 81 -1.90 3.97 -11.75
N ALA A 82 -1.34 5.17 -11.99
CA ALA A 82 -1.89 6.11 -12.95
C ALA A 82 -1.92 5.52 -14.37
N THR A 83 -0.84 4.84 -14.76
CA THR A 83 -0.76 4.12 -16.05
C THR A 83 -1.84 3.02 -16.14
N ALA A 84 -2.03 2.24 -15.08
CA ALA A 84 -3.02 1.17 -15.05
C ALA A 84 -4.46 1.70 -15.06
N LEU A 85 -4.75 2.79 -14.32
CA LEU A 85 -6.06 3.46 -14.38
C LEU A 85 -6.42 3.87 -15.80
N TYR A 86 -5.46 4.43 -16.54
CA TYR A 86 -5.68 4.79 -17.93
C TYR A 86 -5.87 3.56 -18.83
N ASN A 87 -4.98 2.59 -18.75
CA ASN A 87 -4.98 1.44 -19.66
C ASN A 87 -6.16 0.47 -19.41
N CYS A 88 -6.53 0.24 -18.14
CA CYS A 88 -7.54 -0.76 -17.80
C CYS A 88 -8.94 -0.17 -17.65
N TYR A 89 -9.05 1.11 -17.27
CA TYR A 89 -10.33 1.74 -16.94
C TYR A 89 -10.63 3.01 -17.77
N GLY A 90 -9.69 3.49 -18.59
CA GLY A 90 -9.85 4.73 -19.36
C GLY A 90 -9.84 5.99 -18.49
N VAL A 91 -9.43 5.88 -17.23
CA VAL A 91 -9.43 6.97 -16.26
C VAL A 91 -8.09 7.68 -16.28
N ASN A 92 -8.07 8.92 -16.74
CA ASN A 92 -6.87 9.74 -16.80
C ASN A 92 -6.73 10.57 -15.53
N VAL A 93 -5.88 10.13 -14.60
CA VAL A 93 -5.55 10.85 -13.37
C VAL A 93 -4.15 11.46 -13.45
N ASN A 94 -3.95 12.58 -12.77
CA ASN A 94 -2.63 13.17 -12.59
C ASN A 94 -1.81 12.37 -11.57
N TYR A 95 -0.48 12.54 -11.57
CA TYR A 95 0.36 12.03 -10.49
C TYR A 95 1.45 13.02 -10.10
N CYS A 96 1.82 12.98 -8.83
CA CYS A 96 2.92 13.74 -8.28
C CYS A 96 3.59 12.96 -7.16
N PHE A 97 4.78 13.40 -6.78
CA PHE A 97 5.55 12.82 -5.68
C PHE A 97 6.45 13.88 -5.06
N ASN A 98 6.99 13.62 -3.87
CA ASN A 98 7.96 14.52 -3.25
C ASN A 98 9.38 14.05 -3.46
N ARG A 99 10.31 15.02 -3.42
CA ARG A 99 11.74 14.78 -3.18
C ARG A 99 12.00 14.81 -1.68
N LYS A 100 13.00 14.08 -1.21
CA LYS A 100 13.46 14.20 0.19
C LYS A 100 14.32 15.43 0.41
N GLU A 101 14.94 15.95 -0.64
CA GLU A 101 15.78 17.16 -0.61
C GLU A 101 15.21 18.19 -1.58
N ALA A 102 15.05 19.42 -1.13
CA ALA A 102 14.65 20.53 -1.99
C ALA A 102 15.78 20.85 -2.98
N LYS A 103 15.42 21.19 -4.23
CA LYS A 103 16.36 21.70 -5.22
C LYS A 103 16.28 23.23 -5.28
N ASP A 104 17.44 23.87 -5.30
CA ASP A 104 17.55 25.34 -5.42
C ASP A 104 17.50 25.85 -6.87
N HIS A 105 17.57 24.94 -7.87
CA HIS A 105 17.66 25.28 -9.28
C HIS A 105 16.69 24.46 -10.17
N GLY A 106 16.19 25.05 -11.24
CA GLY A 106 15.27 24.46 -12.21
C GLY A 106 13.82 24.52 -11.71
N GLU A 107 13.06 23.43 -11.87
CA GLU A 107 11.77 23.27 -11.19
C GLU A 107 12.03 23.13 -9.68
N GLY A 108 12.20 24.29 -9.01
CA GLY A 108 12.46 24.37 -7.57
C GLY A 108 11.32 23.75 -6.74
N GLY A 109 11.64 23.44 -5.45
CA GLY A 109 10.68 22.93 -4.49
C GLY A 109 10.78 21.43 -4.24
N VAL A 110 9.88 20.95 -3.39
CA VAL A 110 9.87 19.57 -2.90
C VAL A 110 9.01 18.67 -3.80
N MET A 111 8.02 19.21 -4.52
CA MET A 111 7.09 18.46 -5.36
C MET A 111 7.57 18.29 -6.79
N VAL A 112 7.25 17.15 -7.40
CA VAL A 112 7.55 16.80 -8.81
C VAL A 112 6.30 16.20 -9.45
N GLY A 113 6.13 16.45 -10.76
CA GLY A 113 4.97 15.99 -11.54
C GLY A 113 3.86 17.03 -11.56
N TYR A 114 2.62 16.59 -11.44
CA TYR A 114 1.47 17.47 -11.47
C TYR A 114 1.51 18.51 -10.35
N ARG A 115 1.27 19.76 -10.69
CA ARG A 115 1.13 20.84 -9.72
C ARG A 115 -0.29 20.84 -9.17
N LEU A 116 -0.44 20.38 -7.92
CA LEU A 116 -1.72 20.32 -7.23
C LEU A 116 -2.43 21.66 -7.21
N GLN A 117 -3.75 21.63 -7.35
CA GLN A 117 -4.64 22.77 -7.32
C GLN A 117 -5.56 22.73 -6.10
N ASP A 118 -6.06 23.91 -5.68
CA ASP A 118 -7.04 23.96 -4.61
C ASP A 118 -8.31 23.19 -4.98
N GLY A 119 -8.73 22.30 -4.10
CA GLY A 119 -9.89 21.43 -4.29
C GLY A 119 -9.58 20.07 -4.90
N ASP A 120 -8.34 19.80 -5.35
CA ASP A 120 -7.96 18.48 -5.85
C ASP A 120 -8.18 17.39 -4.80
N ARG A 121 -8.73 16.26 -5.24
CA ARG A 121 -8.91 15.05 -4.44
C ARG A 121 -7.70 14.13 -4.68
N VAL A 122 -6.86 14.04 -3.68
CA VAL A 122 -5.58 13.32 -3.75
C VAL A 122 -5.71 11.96 -3.09
N VAL A 123 -5.29 10.90 -3.77
CA VAL A 123 -5.08 9.56 -3.20
C VAL A 123 -3.60 9.34 -2.98
N ILE A 124 -3.23 8.98 -1.75
CA ILE A 124 -1.86 8.61 -1.41
C ILE A 124 -1.68 7.11 -1.70
N THR A 125 -0.61 6.75 -2.40
CA THR A 125 -0.25 5.36 -2.69
C THR A 125 1.00 4.97 -1.92
N GLU A 126 0.89 4.02 -1.00
CA GLU A 126 2.01 3.55 -0.18
C GLU A 126 2.11 2.01 -0.23
N ASP A 127 3.29 1.45 0.05
CA ASP A 127 3.47 0.00 -0.02
C ASP A 127 2.82 -0.73 1.17
N VAL A 128 3.20 -0.39 2.37
CA VAL A 128 2.63 -0.92 3.63
C VAL A 128 2.60 0.19 4.67
N ILE A 129 1.63 0.14 5.57
CA ILE A 129 1.58 1.04 6.71
C ILE A 129 2.02 0.30 7.97
N THR A 130 2.94 0.89 8.73
CA THR A 130 3.42 0.34 10.01
C THR A 130 3.15 1.28 11.18
N ALA A 131 3.70 2.49 11.15
CA ALA A 131 3.50 3.50 12.19
C ALA A 131 2.95 4.83 11.63
N GLY A 132 2.46 4.84 10.39
CA GLY A 132 1.94 6.04 9.72
C GLY A 132 2.97 7.16 9.50
N THR A 133 4.27 6.88 9.63
CA THR A 133 5.34 7.90 9.52
C THR A 133 5.34 8.57 8.15
N ALA A 134 5.22 7.81 7.07
CA ALA A 134 5.17 8.35 5.71
C ALA A 134 4.00 9.33 5.54
N ILE A 135 2.84 9.02 6.13
CA ILE A 135 1.66 9.89 6.08
C ILE A 135 1.91 11.17 6.86
N ARG A 136 2.47 11.08 8.07
CA ARG A 136 2.82 12.26 8.88
C ARG A 136 3.80 13.19 8.18
N GLU A 137 4.77 12.63 7.45
CA GLU A 137 5.78 13.39 6.71
C GLU A 137 5.20 14.05 5.44
N CYS A 138 4.31 13.36 4.72
CA CYS A 138 3.80 13.87 3.44
C CYS A 138 2.64 14.86 3.57
N LEU A 139 1.82 14.78 4.62
CA LEU A 139 0.67 15.68 4.79
C LEU A 139 1.05 17.17 4.82
N PRO A 140 2.06 17.61 5.59
CA PRO A 140 2.50 19.01 5.54
C PRO A 140 2.96 19.45 4.15
N ILE A 141 3.60 18.54 3.38
CA ILE A 141 4.05 18.81 2.01
C ILE A 141 2.85 19.04 1.10
N LEU A 142 1.84 18.16 1.15
CA LEU A 142 0.63 18.29 0.37
C LEU A 142 -0.14 19.56 0.72
N GLN A 143 -0.31 19.85 2.01
CA GLN A 143 -1.02 21.04 2.51
C GLN A 143 -0.28 22.36 2.15
N SER A 144 1.05 22.33 2.04
CA SER A 144 1.82 23.51 1.62
C SER A 144 1.76 23.73 0.11
N ALA A 145 1.47 22.69 -0.68
CA ALA A 145 1.38 22.78 -2.13
C ALA A 145 0.05 23.40 -2.60
N ALA A 146 -1.09 22.98 -2.01
CA ALA A 146 -2.42 23.49 -2.31
C ALA A 146 -3.43 23.06 -1.22
N LYS A 147 -4.63 23.64 -1.22
CA LYS A 147 -5.75 23.23 -0.36
C LYS A 147 -6.42 21.97 -0.91
N VAL A 148 -5.74 20.83 -0.83
CA VAL A 148 -6.23 19.56 -1.34
C VAL A 148 -7.09 18.81 -0.33
N ALA A 149 -7.98 17.94 -0.84
CA ALA A 149 -8.72 16.97 -0.06
C ALA A 149 -8.03 15.60 -0.19
N ILE A 150 -7.63 14.98 0.92
CA ILE A 150 -7.10 13.62 0.86
C ILE A 150 -8.28 12.64 0.76
N ALA A 151 -8.52 12.12 -0.43
CA ALA A 151 -9.63 11.20 -0.73
C ALA A 151 -9.41 9.82 -0.09
N GLY A 152 -8.16 9.42 0.10
CA GLY A 152 -7.82 8.17 0.75
C GLY A 152 -6.34 7.81 0.66
N LEU A 153 -6.00 6.73 1.33
CA LEU A 153 -4.70 6.08 1.30
C LEU A 153 -4.87 4.65 0.80
N VAL A 154 -4.20 4.27 -0.29
CA VAL A 154 -4.20 2.89 -0.78
C VAL A 154 -2.89 2.22 -0.41
N VAL A 155 -2.98 1.03 0.21
CA VAL A 155 -1.82 0.22 0.63
C VAL A 155 -1.97 -1.22 0.14
N SER A 156 -0.86 -1.93 -0.01
CA SER A 156 -0.90 -3.31 -0.49
C SER A 156 -1.56 -4.25 0.51
N VAL A 157 -1.11 -4.22 1.76
CA VAL A 157 -1.57 -5.16 2.79
C VAL A 157 -1.82 -4.43 4.11
N ASP A 158 -3.00 -4.64 4.69
CA ASP A 158 -3.23 -4.40 6.10
C ASP A 158 -2.80 -5.65 6.90
N ARG A 159 -1.76 -5.49 7.68
CA ARG A 159 -1.27 -6.56 8.55
C ARG A 159 -2.19 -6.83 9.75
N MET A 160 -3.15 -5.94 10.00
CA MET A 160 -4.07 -5.99 11.14
C MET A 160 -3.34 -6.13 12.49
N GLU A 161 -2.15 -5.54 12.58
CA GLU A 161 -1.32 -5.56 13.79
C GLU A 161 -1.43 -4.25 14.54
N LYS A 162 -1.36 -4.32 15.87
CA LYS A 162 -1.24 -3.14 16.73
C LYS A 162 -0.04 -2.30 16.31
N GLY A 163 -0.27 -1.01 16.14
CA GLY A 163 0.74 -0.01 15.83
C GLY A 163 1.61 0.32 17.04
N THR A 164 1.64 1.59 17.41
CA THR A 164 2.36 2.07 18.60
C THR A 164 1.55 1.92 19.89
N GLY A 165 0.22 1.80 19.77
CA GLY A 165 -0.74 1.61 20.86
C GLY A 165 -1.53 0.30 20.71
N GLU A 166 -2.79 0.32 21.12
CA GLU A 166 -3.71 -0.82 21.03
C GLU A 166 -4.42 -0.92 19.68
N LYS A 167 -4.35 0.13 18.86
CA LYS A 167 -4.99 0.24 17.53
C LYS A 167 -4.03 -0.13 16.42
N SER A 168 -4.59 -0.50 15.27
CA SER A 168 -3.80 -0.66 14.06
C SER A 168 -3.26 0.68 13.55
N ALA A 169 -2.20 0.64 12.75
CA ALA A 169 -1.67 1.85 12.12
C ALA A 169 -2.70 2.55 11.19
N ILE A 170 -3.60 1.79 10.58
CA ILE A 170 -4.71 2.32 9.76
C ILE A 170 -5.70 3.10 10.62
N GLU A 171 -6.08 2.55 11.78
CA GLU A 171 -6.98 3.22 12.73
C GLU A 171 -6.33 4.47 13.32
N GLU A 172 -5.05 4.40 13.69
CA GLU A 172 -4.29 5.56 14.18
C GLU A 172 -4.26 6.71 13.15
N VAL A 173 -4.06 6.40 11.86
CA VAL A 173 -4.09 7.39 10.77
C VAL A 173 -5.49 7.98 10.59
N TYR A 174 -6.53 7.16 10.65
CA TYR A 174 -7.89 7.64 10.53
C TYR A 174 -8.26 8.59 11.67
N GLU A 175 -7.94 8.24 12.91
CA GLU A 175 -8.23 9.09 14.07
C GLU A 175 -7.44 10.39 14.08
N ALA A 176 -6.16 10.33 13.71
CA ALA A 176 -5.30 11.50 13.73
C ALA A 176 -5.60 12.50 12.59
N TYR A 177 -6.01 12.00 11.42
CA TYR A 177 -6.07 12.81 10.19
C TYR A 177 -7.40 12.72 9.43
N GLY A 178 -8.33 11.85 9.84
CA GLY A 178 -9.57 11.59 9.10
C GLY A 178 -9.37 10.86 7.76
N ILE A 179 -8.17 10.32 7.50
CA ILE A 179 -7.82 9.68 6.23
C ILE A 179 -8.18 8.20 6.28
N ARG A 180 -9.11 7.79 5.43
CA ARG A 180 -9.47 6.38 5.28
C ARG A 180 -8.41 5.65 4.47
N ALA A 181 -7.93 4.52 5.00
CA ALA A 181 -7.07 3.61 4.25
C ALA A 181 -7.89 2.50 3.58
N TYR A 182 -7.46 2.12 2.38
CA TYR A 182 -8.04 1.06 1.55
C TYR A 182 -6.93 0.05 1.24
N PRO A 183 -6.76 -0.99 2.06
CA PRO A 183 -5.82 -2.06 1.75
C PRO A 183 -6.36 -2.90 0.59
N ILE A 184 -5.46 -3.30 -0.33
CA ILE A 184 -5.83 -4.24 -1.38
C ILE A 184 -6.27 -5.56 -0.73
N VAL A 185 -5.52 -6.03 0.27
CA VAL A 185 -5.87 -7.21 1.06
C VAL A 185 -5.50 -7.03 2.53
N THR A 186 -6.14 -7.81 3.39
CA THR A 186 -5.79 -7.97 4.80
C THR A 186 -5.02 -9.28 5.03
N VAL A 187 -4.27 -9.39 6.11
CA VAL A 187 -3.60 -10.64 6.48
C VAL A 187 -4.60 -11.78 6.71
N ARG A 188 -5.82 -11.49 7.18
CA ARG A 188 -6.86 -12.52 7.35
C ARG A 188 -7.35 -13.04 5.99
N GLU A 189 -7.50 -12.19 4.98
CA GLU A 189 -7.81 -12.59 3.60
C GLU A 189 -6.67 -13.46 3.01
N VAL A 190 -5.41 -13.12 3.30
CA VAL A 190 -4.23 -13.93 2.91
C VAL A 190 -4.32 -15.34 3.51
N ILE A 191 -4.54 -15.44 4.83
CA ILE A 191 -4.68 -16.74 5.51
C ILE A 191 -5.82 -17.54 4.90
N SER A 192 -6.99 -16.93 4.75
CA SER A 192 -8.19 -17.59 4.22
C SER A 192 -7.99 -18.10 2.79
N HIS A 193 -7.30 -17.31 1.93
CA HIS A 193 -7.09 -17.69 0.54
C HIS A 193 -6.04 -18.78 0.35
N LEU A 194 -4.93 -18.74 1.08
CA LEU A 194 -3.79 -19.65 0.90
C LEU A 194 -3.86 -20.92 1.76
N HIS A 195 -4.76 -20.99 2.74
CA HIS A 195 -4.85 -22.14 3.64
C HIS A 195 -5.20 -23.43 2.86
N ASN A 196 -4.28 -24.39 2.91
CA ASN A 196 -4.34 -25.68 2.21
C ASN A 196 -4.60 -25.56 0.69
N ARG A 197 -4.35 -24.38 0.12
CA ARG A 197 -4.49 -24.12 -1.32
C ARG A 197 -3.13 -24.04 -1.97
N PRO A 198 -2.83 -24.90 -2.97
CA PRO A 198 -1.58 -24.82 -3.68
C PRO A 198 -1.56 -23.64 -4.66
N VAL A 199 -0.46 -22.88 -4.67
CA VAL A 199 -0.13 -21.91 -5.70
C VAL A 199 1.11 -22.46 -6.41
N ASP A 200 1.03 -22.71 -7.71
CA ASP A 200 2.06 -23.35 -8.52
C ASP A 200 2.58 -24.68 -7.91
N GLY A 201 1.66 -25.47 -7.31
CA GLY A 201 1.96 -26.76 -6.69
C GLY A 201 2.50 -26.69 -5.25
N ILE A 202 2.67 -25.51 -4.68
CA ILE A 202 3.19 -25.30 -3.33
C ILE A 202 2.08 -24.85 -2.39
N VAL A 203 1.89 -25.55 -1.27
CA VAL A 203 1.02 -25.11 -0.18
C VAL A 203 1.83 -24.23 0.78
N TYR A 204 1.59 -22.93 0.76
CA TYR A 204 2.33 -21.96 1.58
C TYR A 204 1.81 -21.88 3.00
N ILE A 205 0.50 -22.02 3.20
CA ILE A 205 -0.15 -22.01 4.51
C ILE A 205 -0.86 -23.37 4.69
N ASN A 206 -0.20 -24.31 5.36
CA ASN A 206 -0.80 -25.53 5.87
C ASN A 206 -1.43 -25.29 7.24
N ASP A 207 -2.00 -26.33 7.87
CA ASP A 207 -2.66 -26.20 9.19
C ASP A 207 -1.70 -25.69 10.27
N GLU A 208 -0.43 -26.14 10.28
CA GLU A 208 0.59 -25.68 11.22
C GLU A 208 0.90 -24.18 11.04
N MET A 209 1.14 -23.76 9.79
CA MET A 209 1.43 -22.36 9.50
C MET A 209 0.24 -21.46 9.82
N LYS A 210 -0.99 -21.91 9.51
CA LYS A 210 -2.20 -21.19 9.87
C LYS A 210 -2.31 -21.00 11.39
N ALA A 211 -2.12 -22.07 12.16
CA ALA A 211 -2.17 -22.00 13.63
C ALA A 211 -1.15 -20.99 14.18
N ARG A 212 0.08 -20.99 13.65
CA ARG A 212 1.13 -20.01 14.01
C ARG A 212 0.76 -18.58 13.66
N MET A 213 0.12 -18.36 12.51
CA MET A 213 -0.34 -17.03 12.12
C MET A 213 -1.50 -16.55 12.98
N GLU A 214 -2.44 -17.43 13.33
CA GLU A 214 -3.56 -17.11 14.21
C GLU A 214 -3.07 -16.83 15.66
N GLU A 215 -2.13 -17.60 16.16
CA GLU A 215 -1.48 -17.34 17.45
C GLU A 215 -0.77 -15.98 17.45
N TYR A 216 -0.01 -15.67 16.40
CA TYR A 216 0.65 -14.38 16.27
C TYR A 216 -0.37 -13.23 16.27
N LEU A 217 -1.46 -13.35 15.52
CA LEU A 217 -2.51 -12.34 15.46
C LEU A 217 -3.31 -12.24 16.78
N SER A 218 -3.41 -13.31 17.56
CA SER A 218 -4.03 -13.23 18.89
C SER A 218 -3.20 -12.41 19.89
N MET A 219 -1.88 -12.38 19.71
CA MET A 219 -0.96 -11.62 20.58
C MET A 219 -0.77 -10.17 20.10
N TYR A 220 -0.67 -9.95 18.81
CA TYR A 220 -0.25 -8.67 18.21
C TYR A 220 -1.30 -8.05 17.28
N GLY A 221 -2.39 -8.74 17.00
CA GLY A 221 -3.47 -8.26 16.15
C GLY A 221 -4.48 -7.34 16.85
N VAL A 222 -5.27 -6.68 16.02
CA VAL A 222 -6.44 -5.86 16.39
C VAL A 222 -7.72 -6.56 16.02
#